data_a186b01a3306d1181e02e240e2bb9a75
#
_entry.id   a186b01a3306d1181e02e240e2bb9a75
#
_cell.length_a   1.000
_cell.length_b   1.000
_cell.length_c   1.000
_cell.angle_alpha   90.00
_cell.angle_beta   90.00
_cell.angle_gamma   90.00
#
_symmetry.space_group_name_H-M   'P 1'
#
loop_
_entity.id
_entity.type
_entity.pdbx_description
1 polymer ?
#
loop_
_entity_poly.entity_id
_entity_poly.type
_entity_poly.pdbx_seq_one_letter_code
_entity_poly.pdbx_strand_id
1 'polypeptide(L)'
;MSHAGYANDQFLRACLRQATDHTPVWLMRQAGRYLPEYNATRARAGSFMGLATSPAFATEVTLQPLDRYPLDAAILFSDILTVPDAMGLELSFAAGEGPRFAKAVRDEADVAALRVPDMDRLRYVFDAVASIRRALTLSDGRSRVPLIGFSGSPWTLACYMVEGAGSDDYRWVKSLMYRRPDLMHRILDINAQAVTQYLNAQIQAGAQAVMVFDSWGGVLADGAFQAFSLAYTRKVVEGLQREHQGQRIPSIVFTKGGGQWLEAVAGCGADVVGLDWTTDLGGARTRVDDRVALQGNIDPNVLFGGEQAVRAEVRRTLDRFGQPRRADGRHGGHVLNLGHGLNQHTPPEAVAALVDEAHRYSRRNHAQ
;
A
#
# COMPACT_ATOMS: atom_id res chain seq x y z
N MET A 1 16.54 -17.94 5.24
CA MET A 1 17.72 -17.40 4.55
C MET A 1 17.75 -15.90 4.78
N SER A 2 18.87 -15.32 5.26
CA SER A 2 18.96 -13.87 5.40
C SER A 2 19.08 -13.25 4.01
N HIS A 3 18.39 -12.14 3.77
CA HIS A 3 18.60 -11.33 2.58
C HIS A 3 19.89 -10.51 2.77
N ALA A 4 21.05 -11.08 2.41
CA ALA A 4 22.38 -10.54 2.73
C ALA A 4 22.63 -9.07 2.32
N GLY A 5 21.76 -8.48 1.50
CA GLY A 5 21.84 -7.10 1.05
C GLY A 5 21.16 -6.05 1.93
N TYR A 6 20.68 -6.40 3.14
CA TYR A 6 19.95 -5.49 4.03
C TYR A 6 20.56 -5.40 5.41
N ALA A 7 20.50 -4.22 6.02
CA ALA A 7 20.75 -4.07 7.46
C ALA A 7 19.53 -4.53 8.28
N ASN A 8 18.33 -4.34 7.71
CA ASN A 8 17.07 -4.82 8.29
C ASN A 8 16.21 -5.45 7.16
N ASP A 9 16.02 -6.77 7.19
CA ASP A 9 15.22 -7.56 6.24
C ASP A 9 13.91 -8.10 6.84
N GLN A 10 13.58 -7.73 8.10
CA GLN A 10 12.46 -8.30 8.86
C GLN A 10 11.14 -8.19 8.09
N PHE A 11 10.90 -7.06 7.41
CA PHE A 11 9.69 -6.86 6.60
C PHE A 11 9.60 -7.89 5.45
N LEU A 12 10.66 -8.10 4.67
CA LEU A 12 10.65 -9.07 3.57
C LEU A 12 10.46 -10.49 4.08
N ARG A 13 11.15 -10.84 5.19
CA ARG A 13 11.01 -12.15 5.83
C ARG A 13 9.58 -12.40 6.28
N ALA A 14 8.94 -11.42 6.93
CA ALA A 14 7.53 -11.53 7.34
C ALA A 14 6.60 -11.70 6.13
N CYS A 15 6.78 -10.90 5.07
CA CYS A 15 6.00 -11.02 3.83
C CYS A 15 6.11 -12.43 3.22
N LEU A 16 7.27 -13.05 3.31
CA LEU A 16 7.56 -14.40 2.78
C LEU A 16 7.33 -15.52 3.81
N ARG A 17 6.74 -15.21 4.97
CA ARG A 17 6.46 -16.15 6.07
C ARG A 17 7.71 -16.89 6.53
N GLN A 18 8.80 -16.16 6.64
CA GLN A 18 10.07 -16.63 7.20
C GLN A 18 10.19 -16.16 8.67
N ALA A 19 11.04 -16.82 9.44
CA ALA A 19 11.30 -16.42 10.82
C ALA A 19 11.84 -14.99 10.91
N THR A 20 11.33 -14.20 11.85
CA THR A 20 11.73 -12.82 12.13
C THR A 20 12.11 -12.68 13.62
N ASP A 21 12.90 -11.67 13.95
CA ASP A 21 13.34 -11.41 15.31
C ASP A 21 12.30 -10.59 16.11
N HIS A 22 11.43 -9.91 15.41
CA HIS A 22 10.26 -9.15 15.89
C HIS A 22 9.24 -9.00 14.77
N THR A 23 8.02 -8.60 15.11
CA THR A 23 7.01 -8.23 14.09
C THR A 23 7.41 -6.90 13.47
N PRO A 24 7.72 -6.87 12.15
CA PRO A 24 8.11 -5.63 11.49
C PRO A 24 6.94 -4.66 11.39
N VAL A 25 7.25 -3.37 11.41
CA VAL A 25 6.28 -2.27 11.33
C VAL A 25 6.66 -1.26 10.26
N TRP A 26 5.69 -0.91 9.44
CA TRP A 26 5.66 0.30 8.62
C TRP A 26 4.25 0.86 8.65
N LEU A 27 4.03 2.12 8.28
CA LEU A 27 2.73 2.74 8.42
C LEU A 27 2.28 3.37 7.10
N MET A 28 1.06 3.03 6.69
CA MET A 28 0.41 3.65 5.54
C MET A 28 0.33 5.16 5.74
N ARG A 29 0.85 5.94 4.77
CA ARG A 29 1.03 7.40 4.86
C ARG A 29 2.05 7.84 5.92
N GLN A 30 3.09 7.03 6.21
CA GLN A 30 4.16 7.37 7.15
C GLN A 30 4.89 8.68 6.77
N ALA A 31 5.08 8.97 5.48
CA ALA A 31 5.41 10.31 5.01
C ALA A 31 4.10 11.11 4.83
N GLY A 32 3.86 12.09 5.67
CA GLY A 32 2.57 12.77 5.66
C GLY A 32 2.51 14.04 6.50
N ARG A 33 1.40 14.77 6.35
CA ARG A 33 1.15 16.10 6.95
C ARG A 33 1.20 16.14 8.48
N TYR A 34 1.23 15.00 9.15
CA TYR A 34 1.40 14.94 10.60
C TYR A 34 2.84 15.24 11.04
N LEU A 35 3.82 15.18 10.11
CA LEU A 35 5.23 15.48 10.37
C LEU A 35 5.55 16.95 10.06
N PRO A 36 6.14 17.70 11.00
CA PRO A 36 6.58 19.08 10.75
C PRO A 36 7.56 19.21 9.58
N GLU A 37 8.53 18.30 9.49
CA GLU A 37 9.53 18.24 8.41
C GLU A 37 8.89 17.99 7.04
N TYR A 38 7.87 17.14 6.96
CA TYR A 38 7.11 16.94 5.72
C TYR A 38 6.42 18.24 5.29
N ASN A 39 5.78 18.95 6.23
CA ASN A 39 5.11 20.20 5.91
C ASN A 39 6.09 21.27 5.44
N ALA A 40 7.30 21.33 6.01
CA ALA A 40 8.36 22.23 5.55
C ALA A 40 8.80 21.92 4.11
N THR A 41 9.01 20.64 3.78
CA THR A 41 9.36 20.20 2.42
C THR A 41 8.22 20.48 1.45
N ARG A 42 6.97 20.19 1.83
CA ARG A 42 5.79 20.50 1.02
C ARG A 42 5.64 21.98 0.70
N ALA A 43 5.93 22.86 1.67
CA ALA A 43 5.91 24.30 1.45
C ALA A 43 6.96 24.74 0.41
N ARG A 44 8.18 24.16 0.43
CA ARG A 44 9.22 24.41 -0.58
C ARG A 44 8.82 23.90 -1.97
N ALA A 45 8.10 22.78 -2.05
CA ALA A 45 7.63 22.21 -3.31
C ALA A 45 6.45 23.00 -3.91
N GLY A 46 5.79 23.86 -3.15
CA GLY A 46 4.71 24.76 -3.57
C GLY A 46 3.35 24.08 -3.76
N SER A 47 3.31 22.81 -4.14
CA SER A 47 2.07 22.05 -4.32
C SER A 47 2.29 20.57 -4.03
N PHE A 48 1.18 19.80 -3.94
CA PHE A 48 1.26 18.35 -3.83
C PHE A 48 1.90 17.72 -5.09
N MET A 49 1.51 18.17 -6.28
CA MET A 49 2.11 17.68 -7.52
C MET A 49 3.58 18.08 -7.63
N GLY A 50 3.95 19.31 -7.26
CA GLY A 50 5.35 19.72 -7.19
C GLY A 50 6.20 18.84 -6.27
N LEU A 51 5.61 18.35 -5.17
CA LEU A 51 6.24 17.39 -4.27
C LEU A 51 6.35 16.00 -4.91
N ALA A 52 5.24 15.48 -5.47
CA ALA A 52 5.13 14.11 -5.97
C ALA A 52 5.88 13.89 -7.30
N THR A 53 6.00 14.93 -8.15
CA THR A 53 6.67 14.84 -9.45
C THR A 53 8.16 15.19 -9.41
N SER A 54 8.68 15.60 -8.23
CA SER A 54 10.11 15.86 -8.03
C SER A 54 10.78 14.65 -7.36
N PRO A 55 11.66 13.91 -8.03
CA PRO A 55 12.41 12.80 -7.42
C PRO A 55 13.18 13.21 -6.16
N ALA A 56 13.72 14.43 -6.12
CA ALA A 56 14.46 14.94 -4.97
C ALA A 56 13.54 15.14 -3.75
N PHE A 57 12.40 15.81 -3.92
CA PHE A 57 11.44 16.01 -2.84
C PHE A 57 10.76 14.70 -2.42
N ALA A 58 10.41 13.83 -3.38
CA ALA A 58 9.85 12.52 -3.07
C ALA A 58 10.83 11.67 -2.24
N THR A 59 12.13 11.74 -2.56
CA THR A 59 13.19 11.08 -1.78
C THR A 59 13.27 11.65 -0.36
N GLU A 60 13.35 12.97 -0.23
CA GLU A 60 13.46 13.64 1.07
C GLU A 60 12.31 13.24 1.99
N VAL A 61 11.05 13.36 1.54
CA VAL A 61 9.89 13.03 2.39
C VAL A 61 9.76 11.54 2.67
N THR A 62 10.24 10.66 1.79
CA THR A 62 10.26 9.22 2.05
C THR A 62 11.22 8.85 3.18
N LEU A 63 12.34 9.55 3.32
CA LEU A 63 13.35 9.27 4.35
C LEU A 63 12.97 9.84 5.72
N GLN A 64 12.29 10.98 5.78
CA GLN A 64 11.93 11.66 7.03
C GLN A 64 11.32 10.75 8.11
N PRO A 65 10.32 9.91 7.84
CA PRO A 65 9.79 9.00 8.86
C PRO A 65 10.79 7.93 9.29
N LEU A 66 11.69 7.49 8.42
CA LEU A 66 12.73 6.52 8.77
C LEU A 66 13.82 7.15 9.67
N ASP A 67 14.08 8.45 9.52
CA ASP A 67 15.03 9.17 10.36
C ASP A 67 14.43 9.45 11.74
N ARG A 68 13.12 9.57 11.84
CA ARG A 68 12.40 9.82 13.08
C ARG A 68 12.08 8.53 13.84
N TYR A 69 11.73 7.44 13.14
CA TYR A 69 11.27 6.19 13.74
C TYR A 69 12.06 5.00 13.19
N PRO A 70 12.32 3.97 13.99
CA PRO A 70 12.96 2.73 13.53
C PRO A 70 11.99 1.83 12.76
N LEU A 71 11.43 2.32 11.65
CA LEU A 71 10.54 1.58 10.78
C LEU A 71 11.29 0.49 9.99
N ASP A 72 10.60 -0.61 9.69
CA ASP A 72 11.19 -1.79 9.03
C ASP A 72 11.04 -1.78 7.51
N ALA A 73 10.31 -0.80 6.95
CA ALA A 73 10.23 -0.57 5.51
C ALA A 73 10.01 0.90 5.18
N ALA A 74 10.56 1.32 4.04
CA ALA A 74 10.20 2.56 3.37
C ALA A 74 9.03 2.29 2.40
N ILE A 75 8.17 3.28 2.18
CA ILE A 75 7.23 3.27 1.06
C ILE A 75 7.46 4.51 0.21
N LEU A 76 7.50 4.31 -1.11
CA LEU A 76 7.59 5.39 -2.09
C LEU A 76 6.57 6.50 -1.78
N PHE A 77 7.01 7.76 -1.81
CA PHE A 77 6.08 8.88 -1.82
C PHE A 77 5.60 9.16 -3.25
N SER A 78 4.33 8.92 -3.51
CA SER A 78 3.64 9.13 -4.78
C SER A 78 2.14 9.19 -4.53
N ASP A 79 1.34 9.17 -5.59
CA ASP A 79 -0.13 9.07 -5.52
C ASP A 79 -0.65 7.91 -6.37
N ILE A 80 -1.75 7.28 -5.97
CA ILE A 80 -2.39 6.20 -6.74
C ILE A 80 -2.96 6.71 -8.06
N LEU A 81 -3.25 8.01 -8.18
CA LEU A 81 -3.90 8.64 -9.34
C LEU A 81 -2.91 9.08 -10.43
N THR A 82 -1.61 8.86 -10.25
CA THR A 82 -0.59 9.15 -11.27
C THR A 82 -0.82 8.36 -12.55
N VAL A 83 -1.31 7.12 -12.46
CA VAL A 83 -1.60 6.28 -13.62
C VAL A 83 -2.77 6.84 -14.45
N PRO A 84 -3.95 7.15 -13.89
CA PRO A 84 -5.01 7.83 -14.64
C PRO A 84 -4.62 9.23 -15.17
N ASP A 85 -3.78 9.96 -14.43
CA ASP A 85 -3.24 11.24 -14.92
C ASP A 85 -2.41 11.05 -16.19
N ALA A 86 -1.51 10.05 -16.19
CA ALA A 86 -0.73 9.69 -17.36
C ALA A 86 -1.57 9.22 -18.54
N MET A 87 -2.79 8.71 -18.31
CA MET A 87 -3.78 8.40 -19.35
C MET A 87 -4.40 9.67 -20.00
N GLY A 88 -4.14 10.85 -19.40
CA GLY A 88 -4.60 12.13 -19.93
C GLY A 88 -5.89 12.64 -19.27
N LEU A 89 -6.25 12.19 -18.09
CA LEU A 89 -7.44 12.64 -17.36
C LEU A 89 -7.26 13.97 -16.61
N GLU A 90 -6.05 14.56 -16.63
CA GLU A 90 -5.73 15.88 -16.08
C GLU A 90 -6.04 16.00 -14.59
N LEU A 91 -5.20 15.37 -13.78
CA LEU A 91 -5.28 15.38 -12.31
C LEU A 91 -4.91 16.75 -11.75
N SER A 92 -5.70 17.23 -10.81
CA SER A 92 -5.41 18.42 -10.02
C SER A 92 -5.76 18.20 -8.54
N PHE A 93 -5.13 19.00 -7.66
CA PHE A 93 -5.38 19.01 -6.23
C PHE A 93 -5.70 20.44 -5.81
N ALA A 94 -6.97 20.72 -5.55
CA ALA A 94 -7.38 22.00 -4.96
C ALA A 94 -7.21 21.96 -3.44
N ALA A 95 -6.87 23.11 -2.85
CA ALA A 95 -6.73 23.22 -1.41
C ALA A 95 -8.05 22.89 -0.70
N GLY A 96 -8.05 21.84 0.14
CA GLY A 96 -9.23 21.41 0.91
C GLY A 96 -10.22 20.50 0.15
N GLU A 97 -10.09 20.30 -1.17
CA GLU A 97 -11.06 19.56 -1.97
C GLU A 97 -10.63 18.13 -2.36
N GLY A 98 -9.36 17.77 -2.14
CA GLY A 98 -8.82 16.47 -2.58
C GLY A 98 -8.52 16.41 -4.08
N PRO A 99 -8.29 15.20 -4.63
CA PRO A 99 -7.95 15.00 -6.03
C PRO A 99 -9.18 15.21 -6.94
N ARG A 100 -8.96 15.81 -8.12
CA ARG A 100 -9.96 15.99 -9.18
C ARG A 100 -9.36 15.70 -10.55
N PHE A 101 -10.15 15.04 -11.40
CA PHE A 101 -9.87 14.89 -12.81
C PHE A 101 -10.73 15.86 -13.63
N ALA A 102 -10.09 16.65 -14.50
CA ALA A 102 -10.82 17.54 -15.41
C ALA A 102 -11.61 16.76 -16.47
N LYS A 103 -11.10 15.57 -16.84
CA LYS A 103 -11.71 14.67 -17.83
C LYS A 103 -12.18 13.39 -17.16
N ALA A 104 -13.38 13.38 -16.58
CA ALA A 104 -13.98 12.17 -16.03
C ALA A 104 -14.51 11.27 -17.18
N VAL A 105 -14.40 9.95 -16.99
CA VAL A 105 -14.87 8.93 -17.96
C VAL A 105 -16.36 8.70 -17.75
N ARG A 106 -17.20 9.14 -18.69
CA ARG A 106 -18.66 9.15 -18.52
C ARG A 106 -19.43 8.29 -19.51
N ASP A 107 -18.92 8.14 -20.72
CA ASP A 107 -19.64 7.49 -21.80
C ASP A 107 -18.74 6.55 -22.62
N GLU A 108 -19.32 5.97 -23.68
CA GLU A 108 -18.65 5.03 -24.55
C GLU A 108 -17.48 5.66 -25.32
N ALA A 109 -17.60 6.95 -25.70
CA ALA A 109 -16.54 7.65 -26.40
C ALA A 109 -15.33 7.89 -25.50
N ASP A 110 -15.57 8.27 -24.24
CA ASP A 110 -14.51 8.42 -23.22
C ASP A 110 -13.78 7.09 -23.01
N VAL A 111 -14.54 5.99 -22.83
CA VAL A 111 -13.97 4.64 -22.64
C VAL A 111 -13.20 4.20 -23.90
N ALA A 112 -13.73 4.51 -25.09
CA ALA A 112 -13.05 4.18 -26.36
C ALA A 112 -11.73 4.94 -26.53
N ALA A 113 -11.60 6.11 -25.92
CA ALA A 113 -10.38 6.93 -25.95
C ALA A 113 -9.30 6.44 -24.96
N LEU A 114 -9.67 5.71 -23.90
CA LEU A 114 -8.70 5.22 -22.90
C LEU A 114 -7.66 4.30 -23.53
N ARG A 115 -6.41 4.48 -23.12
CA ARG A 115 -5.26 3.61 -23.48
C ARG A 115 -4.37 3.44 -22.27
N VAL A 116 -3.64 2.32 -22.25
CA VAL A 116 -2.50 2.16 -21.34
C VAL A 116 -1.53 3.29 -21.63
N PRO A 117 -1.10 4.07 -20.63
CA PRO A 117 -0.24 5.21 -20.87
C PRO A 117 1.19 4.76 -21.20
N ASP A 118 1.90 5.59 -21.94
CA ASP A 118 3.35 5.45 -22.08
C ASP A 118 3.99 5.63 -20.69
N MET A 119 4.77 4.64 -20.27
CA MET A 119 5.45 4.66 -18.95
C MET A 119 6.47 5.80 -18.83
N ASP A 120 6.97 6.36 -19.92
CA ASP A 120 7.84 7.54 -19.86
C ASP A 120 7.14 8.77 -19.28
N ARG A 121 5.82 8.87 -19.37
CA ARG A 121 5.05 9.92 -18.67
C ARG A 121 5.10 9.80 -17.14
N LEU A 122 5.45 8.62 -16.63
CA LEU A 122 5.59 8.29 -15.20
C LEU A 122 7.06 8.16 -14.77
N ARG A 123 8.01 8.54 -15.65
CA ARG A 123 9.46 8.40 -15.38
C ARG A 123 9.87 9.06 -14.07
N TYR A 124 9.27 10.19 -13.70
CA TYR A 124 9.56 10.86 -12.42
C TYR A 124 9.33 9.95 -11.20
N VAL A 125 8.37 9.02 -11.28
CA VAL A 125 8.13 8.02 -10.22
C VAL A 125 9.28 7.03 -10.17
N PHE A 126 9.70 6.52 -11.33
CA PHE A 126 10.80 5.53 -11.40
C PHE A 126 12.13 6.14 -11.00
N ASP A 127 12.37 7.39 -11.38
CA ASP A 127 13.54 8.16 -10.95
C ASP A 127 13.52 8.40 -9.43
N ALA A 128 12.34 8.63 -8.83
CA ALA A 128 12.18 8.73 -7.38
C ALA A 128 12.49 7.38 -6.70
N VAL A 129 11.97 6.26 -7.22
CA VAL A 129 12.29 4.91 -6.71
C VAL A 129 13.81 4.68 -6.73
N ALA A 130 14.47 4.94 -7.85
CA ALA A 130 15.91 4.78 -7.98
C ALA A 130 16.70 5.71 -7.05
N SER A 131 16.23 6.95 -6.86
CA SER A 131 16.84 7.92 -5.94
C SER A 131 16.72 7.48 -4.49
N ILE A 132 15.52 7.05 -4.07
CA ILE A 132 15.27 6.54 -2.72
C ILE A 132 16.12 5.29 -2.45
N ARG A 133 16.22 4.37 -3.43
CA ARG A 133 17.06 3.18 -3.30
C ARG A 133 18.52 3.53 -3.02
N ARG A 134 19.08 4.51 -3.76
CA ARG A 134 20.44 5.00 -3.51
C ARG A 134 20.57 5.62 -2.12
N ALA A 135 19.60 6.43 -1.70
CA ALA A 135 19.61 7.11 -0.41
C ALA A 135 19.44 6.13 0.78
N LEU A 136 18.80 4.99 0.57
CA LEU A 136 18.70 3.91 1.57
C LEU A 136 19.95 3.03 1.65
N THR A 137 20.90 3.17 0.71
CA THR A 137 22.15 2.37 0.71
C THR A 137 23.12 2.94 1.73
N LEU A 138 23.51 2.12 2.70
CA LEU A 138 24.48 2.44 3.74
C LEU A 138 25.93 2.41 3.19
N SER A 139 26.87 2.92 3.97
CA SER A 139 28.30 2.96 3.60
C SER A 139 28.92 1.58 3.36
N ASP A 140 28.34 0.53 3.95
CA ASP A 140 28.74 -0.87 3.76
C ASP A 140 28.09 -1.55 2.54
N GLY A 141 27.30 -0.80 1.76
CA GLY A 141 26.60 -1.26 0.57
C GLY A 141 25.26 -1.95 0.82
N ARG A 142 24.88 -2.19 2.09
CA ARG A 142 23.57 -2.77 2.42
C ARG A 142 22.47 -1.72 2.37
N SER A 143 21.24 -2.15 2.08
CA SER A 143 20.07 -1.30 2.23
C SER A 143 19.68 -1.16 3.70
N ARG A 144 19.39 0.06 4.16
CA ARG A 144 18.89 0.35 5.52
C ARG A 144 17.63 -0.47 5.82
N VAL A 145 16.63 -0.37 4.93
CA VAL A 145 15.36 -1.12 4.95
C VAL A 145 14.89 -1.35 3.52
N PRO A 146 13.97 -2.29 3.26
CA PRO A 146 13.34 -2.46 1.95
C PRO A 146 12.46 -1.27 1.55
N LEU A 147 12.36 -1.01 0.23
CA LEU A 147 11.49 -0.02 -0.37
C LEU A 147 10.25 -0.67 -0.99
N ILE A 148 9.06 -0.23 -0.59
CA ILE A 148 7.78 -0.64 -1.13
C ILE A 148 7.38 0.32 -2.25
N GLY A 149 7.15 -0.22 -3.47
CA GLY A 149 6.43 0.47 -4.53
C GLY A 149 4.93 0.20 -4.43
N PHE A 150 4.09 1.01 -5.07
CA PHE A 150 2.65 0.80 -4.98
C PHE A 150 1.86 1.38 -6.15
N SER A 151 0.61 0.96 -6.26
CA SER A 151 -0.43 1.53 -7.12
C SER A 151 -1.81 1.40 -6.49
N GLY A 152 -2.78 2.14 -6.97
CA GLY A 152 -4.19 1.83 -6.75
C GLY A 152 -4.61 0.57 -7.49
N SER A 153 -5.63 -0.13 -6.99
CA SER A 153 -6.24 -1.26 -7.71
C SER A 153 -6.98 -0.77 -8.97
N PRO A 154 -7.17 -1.64 -9.96
CA PRO A 154 -7.95 -1.27 -11.16
C PRO A 154 -9.33 -0.71 -10.84
N TRP A 155 -10.04 -1.26 -9.84
CA TRP A 155 -11.34 -0.77 -9.40
C TRP A 155 -11.24 0.58 -8.70
N THR A 156 -10.34 0.75 -7.76
CA THR A 156 -10.15 2.04 -7.06
C THR A 156 -9.82 3.15 -8.05
N LEU A 157 -8.96 2.89 -9.03
CA LEU A 157 -8.67 3.86 -10.10
C LEU A 157 -9.92 4.16 -10.92
N ALA A 158 -10.70 3.14 -11.33
CA ALA A 158 -11.93 3.32 -12.07
C ALA A 158 -12.95 4.18 -11.30
N CYS A 159 -13.05 4.03 -9.98
CA CYS A 159 -13.89 4.89 -9.15
C CYS A 159 -13.53 6.37 -9.35
N TYR A 160 -12.28 6.74 -9.19
CA TYR A 160 -11.83 8.12 -9.37
C TYR A 160 -11.99 8.60 -10.82
N MET A 161 -11.67 7.75 -11.80
CA MET A 161 -11.78 8.08 -13.22
C MET A 161 -13.22 8.39 -13.62
N VAL A 162 -14.18 7.60 -13.11
CA VAL A 162 -15.61 7.76 -13.45
C VAL A 162 -16.28 8.81 -12.57
N GLU A 163 -16.01 8.86 -11.26
CA GLU A 163 -16.56 9.92 -10.40
C GLU A 163 -15.95 11.30 -10.73
N GLY A 164 -14.71 11.33 -11.20
CA GLY A 164 -13.95 12.56 -11.48
C GLY A 164 -13.33 13.19 -10.22
N ALA A 165 -13.65 12.66 -9.03
CA ALA A 165 -13.16 13.11 -7.72
C ALA A 165 -13.35 12.00 -6.67
N GLY A 166 -13.09 12.29 -5.39
CA GLY A 166 -13.57 11.46 -4.30
C GLY A 166 -15.10 11.40 -4.28
N SER A 167 -15.66 10.28 -3.83
CA SER A 167 -17.11 10.07 -3.77
C SER A 167 -17.49 9.32 -2.49
N ASP A 168 -18.65 9.65 -1.93
CA ASP A 168 -19.21 8.94 -0.77
C ASP A 168 -20.27 7.91 -1.20
N ASP A 169 -20.97 8.15 -2.31
CA ASP A 169 -22.07 7.30 -2.81
C ASP A 169 -21.71 6.44 -4.03
N TYR A 170 -20.61 6.77 -4.74
CA TYR A 170 -20.15 6.04 -5.93
C TYR A 170 -21.22 5.90 -7.01
N ARG A 171 -22.08 6.89 -7.16
CA ARG A 171 -23.28 6.85 -7.99
C ARG A 171 -22.94 6.64 -9.49
N TRP A 172 -21.95 7.36 -9.99
CA TRP A 172 -21.61 7.30 -11.41
C TRP A 172 -20.93 5.98 -11.76
N VAL A 173 -19.93 5.57 -11.01
CA VAL A 173 -19.19 4.35 -11.30
C VAL A 173 -20.07 3.11 -11.15
N LYS A 174 -20.91 3.03 -10.11
CA LYS A 174 -21.86 1.92 -9.95
C LYS A 174 -22.96 1.94 -11.00
N SER A 175 -23.47 3.13 -11.39
CA SER A 175 -24.44 3.24 -12.46
C SER A 175 -23.88 2.73 -13.80
N LEU A 176 -22.63 3.11 -14.13
CA LEU A 176 -21.94 2.60 -15.31
C LEU A 176 -21.77 1.08 -15.24
N MET A 177 -21.29 0.57 -14.11
CA MET A 177 -21.09 -0.87 -13.86
C MET A 177 -22.36 -1.68 -14.11
N TYR A 178 -23.52 -1.23 -13.62
CA TYR A 178 -24.78 -1.94 -13.78
C TYR A 178 -25.44 -1.76 -15.15
N ARG A 179 -25.33 -0.58 -15.77
CA ARG A 179 -25.97 -0.28 -17.06
C ARG A 179 -25.14 -0.76 -18.26
N ARG A 180 -23.82 -0.66 -18.17
CA ARG A 180 -22.87 -0.99 -19.23
C ARG A 180 -21.67 -1.73 -18.64
N PRO A 181 -21.88 -2.97 -18.14
CA PRO A 181 -20.81 -3.79 -17.61
C PRO A 181 -19.67 -4.03 -18.59
N ASP A 182 -19.97 -4.07 -19.88
CA ASP A 182 -19.00 -4.17 -20.97
C ASP A 182 -17.99 -3.00 -20.97
N LEU A 183 -18.46 -1.78 -20.80
CA LEU A 183 -17.60 -0.59 -20.70
C LEU A 183 -16.79 -0.60 -19.40
N MET A 184 -17.41 -1.00 -18.27
CA MET A 184 -16.70 -1.11 -16.99
C MET A 184 -15.58 -2.14 -17.09
N HIS A 185 -15.85 -3.32 -17.64
CA HIS A 185 -14.81 -4.34 -17.85
C HIS A 185 -13.67 -3.84 -18.73
N ARG A 186 -13.96 -3.00 -19.77
CA ARG A 186 -12.93 -2.39 -20.60
C ARG A 186 -12.06 -1.41 -19.82
N ILE A 187 -12.64 -0.53 -19.00
CA ILE A 187 -11.88 0.39 -18.11
C ILE A 187 -10.97 -0.42 -17.20
N LEU A 188 -11.52 -1.43 -16.54
CA LEU A 188 -10.79 -2.25 -15.57
C LEU A 188 -9.65 -3.06 -16.22
N ASP A 189 -9.84 -3.53 -17.45
CA ASP A 189 -8.80 -4.25 -18.18
C ASP A 189 -7.63 -3.33 -18.57
N ILE A 190 -7.94 -2.13 -19.05
CA ILE A 190 -6.92 -1.09 -19.35
C ILE A 190 -6.17 -0.71 -18.06
N ASN A 191 -6.90 -0.49 -16.95
CA ASN A 191 -6.29 -0.19 -15.66
C ASN A 191 -5.40 -1.33 -15.18
N ALA A 192 -5.84 -2.59 -15.30
CA ALA A 192 -5.04 -3.74 -14.90
C ALA A 192 -3.73 -3.84 -15.69
N GLN A 193 -3.78 -3.63 -17.00
CA GLN A 193 -2.58 -3.61 -17.85
C GLN A 193 -1.64 -2.45 -17.46
N ALA A 194 -2.18 -1.24 -17.26
CA ALA A 194 -1.40 -0.07 -16.87
C ALA A 194 -0.76 -0.24 -15.50
N VAL A 195 -1.52 -0.71 -14.51
CA VAL A 195 -1.02 -0.96 -13.14
C VAL A 195 0.07 -2.03 -13.15
N THR A 196 -0.09 -3.10 -13.93
CA THR A 196 0.93 -4.15 -14.06
C THR A 196 2.23 -3.59 -14.62
N GLN A 197 2.17 -2.82 -15.71
CA GLN A 197 3.36 -2.20 -16.31
C GLN A 197 4.00 -1.20 -15.35
N TYR A 198 3.20 -0.38 -14.67
CA TYR A 198 3.65 0.62 -13.71
C TYR A 198 4.36 0.01 -12.50
N LEU A 199 3.81 -1.06 -11.92
CA LEU A 199 4.45 -1.76 -10.79
C LEU A 199 5.72 -2.50 -11.23
N ASN A 200 5.72 -3.12 -12.40
CA ASN A 200 6.92 -3.76 -12.96
C ASN A 200 8.03 -2.73 -13.23
N ALA A 201 7.69 -1.55 -13.72
CA ALA A 201 8.67 -0.47 -13.89
C ALA A 201 9.23 0.03 -12.54
N GLN A 202 8.42 0.09 -11.48
CA GLN A 202 8.91 0.38 -10.12
C GLN A 202 9.86 -0.73 -9.61
N ILE A 203 9.57 -2.01 -9.88
CA ILE A 203 10.47 -3.13 -9.55
C ILE A 203 11.79 -2.98 -10.29
N GLN A 204 11.76 -2.69 -11.60
CA GLN A 204 12.96 -2.46 -12.39
C GLN A 204 13.78 -1.27 -11.89
N ALA A 205 13.12 -0.22 -11.40
CA ALA A 205 13.77 0.95 -10.79
C ALA A 205 14.34 0.66 -9.39
N GLY A 206 13.99 -0.48 -8.77
CA GLY A 206 14.55 -0.94 -7.51
C GLY A 206 13.60 -1.09 -6.35
N ALA A 207 12.28 -1.06 -6.56
CA ALA A 207 11.33 -1.44 -5.51
C ALA A 207 11.49 -2.92 -5.14
N GLN A 208 11.47 -3.22 -3.84
CA GLN A 208 11.79 -4.53 -3.28
C GLN A 208 10.58 -5.28 -2.74
N ALA A 209 9.44 -4.61 -2.71
CA ALA A 209 8.10 -5.15 -2.55
C ALA A 209 7.14 -4.23 -3.31
N VAL A 210 5.96 -4.72 -3.66
CA VAL A 210 4.93 -3.88 -4.30
C VAL A 210 3.58 -4.10 -3.64
N MET A 211 2.77 -3.03 -3.61
CA MET A 211 1.46 -3.06 -2.96
C MET A 211 0.37 -2.49 -3.87
N VAL A 212 -0.76 -3.18 -3.93
CA VAL A 212 -1.98 -2.75 -4.61
C VAL A 212 -2.99 -2.30 -3.56
N PHE A 213 -3.39 -1.02 -3.63
CA PHE A 213 -4.39 -0.42 -2.74
C PHE A 213 -5.78 -0.47 -3.37
N ASP A 214 -6.62 -1.39 -2.90
CA ASP A 214 -8.04 -1.43 -3.23
C ASP A 214 -8.88 -0.71 -2.16
N SER A 215 -8.68 0.61 -2.07
CA SER A 215 -9.30 1.47 -1.05
C SER A 215 -10.84 1.49 -1.14
N TRP A 216 -11.40 1.16 -2.31
CA TRP A 216 -12.83 1.22 -2.59
C TRP A 216 -13.45 -0.15 -2.92
N GLY A 217 -12.73 -1.26 -2.74
CA GLY A 217 -13.28 -2.62 -2.96
C GLY A 217 -14.49 -2.92 -2.07
N GLY A 218 -14.43 -2.50 -0.81
CA GLY A 218 -15.50 -2.74 0.17
C GLY A 218 -16.82 -2.02 -0.08
N VAL A 219 -16.89 -1.10 -1.06
CA VAL A 219 -18.17 -0.47 -1.44
C VAL A 219 -18.98 -1.31 -2.43
N LEU A 220 -18.41 -2.39 -2.94
CA LEU A 220 -19.08 -3.31 -3.87
C LEU A 220 -19.96 -4.32 -3.11
N ALA A 221 -21.05 -4.73 -3.77
CA ALA A 221 -21.85 -5.85 -3.32
C ALA A 221 -21.11 -7.17 -3.55
N ASP A 222 -21.55 -8.24 -2.84
CA ASP A 222 -21.07 -9.58 -3.11
C ASP A 222 -21.35 -9.99 -4.58
N GLY A 223 -20.44 -10.75 -5.18
CA GLY A 223 -20.45 -11.04 -6.62
C GLY A 223 -19.88 -9.90 -7.47
N ALA A 224 -20.28 -8.64 -7.24
CA ALA A 224 -19.69 -7.49 -7.92
C ALA A 224 -18.23 -7.26 -7.50
N PHE A 225 -17.89 -7.49 -6.22
CA PHE A 225 -16.50 -7.45 -5.76
C PHE A 225 -15.63 -8.46 -6.53
N GLN A 226 -16.07 -9.68 -6.66
CA GLN A 226 -15.35 -10.73 -7.39
C GLN A 226 -15.19 -10.36 -8.87
N ALA A 227 -16.24 -9.85 -9.52
CA ALA A 227 -16.25 -9.58 -10.95
C ALA A 227 -15.50 -8.30 -11.34
N PHE A 228 -15.60 -7.22 -10.54
CA PHE A 228 -15.13 -5.88 -10.92
C PHE A 228 -13.90 -5.41 -10.13
N SER A 229 -13.59 -5.99 -8.95
CA SER A 229 -12.37 -5.67 -8.22
C SER A 229 -11.39 -6.82 -8.22
N LEU A 230 -11.76 -7.96 -7.61
CA LEU A 230 -10.82 -9.06 -7.35
C LEU A 230 -10.28 -9.69 -8.64
N ALA A 231 -11.12 -9.88 -9.66
CA ALA A 231 -10.69 -10.46 -10.94
C ALA A 231 -9.57 -9.65 -11.59
N TYR A 232 -9.65 -8.32 -11.53
CA TYR A 232 -8.64 -7.43 -12.12
C TYR A 232 -7.43 -7.22 -11.21
N THR A 233 -7.61 -7.25 -9.90
CA THR A 233 -6.49 -7.28 -8.94
C THR A 233 -5.67 -8.56 -9.13
N ARG A 234 -6.33 -9.72 -9.36
CA ARG A 234 -5.66 -10.98 -9.69
C ARG A 234 -4.85 -10.87 -10.98
N LYS A 235 -5.41 -10.28 -12.06
CA LYS A 235 -4.68 -10.04 -13.32
C LYS A 235 -3.40 -9.23 -13.07
N VAL A 236 -3.48 -8.19 -12.24
CA VAL A 236 -2.29 -7.40 -11.87
C VAL A 236 -1.27 -8.29 -11.17
N VAL A 237 -1.67 -9.03 -10.12
CA VAL A 237 -0.76 -9.88 -9.33
C VAL A 237 -0.11 -10.97 -10.18
N GLU A 238 -0.86 -11.58 -11.10
CA GLU A 238 -0.37 -12.59 -12.05
C GLU A 238 0.65 -12.02 -13.04
N GLY A 239 0.52 -10.76 -13.43
CA GLY A 239 1.41 -10.06 -14.35
C GLY A 239 2.65 -9.43 -13.68
N LEU A 240 2.77 -9.50 -12.35
CA LEU A 240 3.92 -8.92 -11.65
C LEU A 240 5.20 -9.74 -11.85
N GLN A 241 6.29 -9.02 -12.02
CA GLN A 241 7.63 -9.59 -11.92
C GLN A 241 7.89 -10.01 -10.46
N ARG A 242 8.04 -11.31 -10.24
CA ARG A 242 8.18 -11.91 -8.90
C ARG A 242 9.61 -11.98 -8.39
N GLU A 243 10.57 -11.65 -9.24
CA GLU A 243 11.99 -11.68 -8.92
C GLU A 243 12.72 -10.55 -9.65
N HIS A 244 13.66 -9.91 -8.98
CA HIS A 244 14.55 -8.92 -9.57
C HIS A 244 15.93 -9.02 -8.92
N GLN A 245 17.00 -9.07 -9.75
CA GLN A 245 18.39 -9.17 -9.30
C GLN A 245 18.62 -10.35 -8.31
N GLY A 246 17.98 -11.50 -8.56
CA GLY A 246 18.09 -12.70 -7.74
C GLY A 246 17.32 -12.61 -6.40
N GLN A 247 16.50 -11.60 -6.19
CA GLN A 247 15.69 -11.44 -4.99
C GLN A 247 14.21 -11.59 -5.31
N ARG A 248 13.49 -12.35 -4.46
CA ARG A 248 12.04 -12.44 -4.51
C ARG A 248 11.42 -11.09 -4.16
N ILE A 249 10.48 -10.63 -4.98
CA ILE A 249 9.70 -9.42 -4.78
C ILE A 249 8.31 -9.82 -4.27
N PRO A 250 8.01 -9.66 -2.96
CA PRO A 250 6.68 -9.95 -2.44
C PRO A 250 5.67 -8.91 -2.92
N SER A 251 4.44 -9.38 -3.14
CA SER A 251 3.28 -8.54 -3.47
C SER A 251 2.28 -8.51 -2.34
N ILE A 252 1.70 -7.33 -2.11
CA ILE A 252 0.73 -7.06 -1.05
C ILE A 252 -0.56 -6.57 -1.71
N VAL A 253 -1.70 -7.14 -1.34
CA VAL A 253 -3.02 -6.64 -1.74
C VAL A 253 -3.76 -6.18 -0.48
N PHE A 254 -4.24 -4.94 -0.50
CA PHE A 254 -5.04 -4.36 0.56
C PHE A 254 -6.41 -3.99 0.03
N THR A 255 -7.48 -4.45 0.67
CA THR A 255 -8.86 -4.06 0.37
C THR A 255 -9.53 -3.53 1.63
N LYS A 256 -9.89 -2.24 1.63
CA LYS A 256 -10.68 -1.67 2.73
C LYS A 256 -12.10 -2.24 2.67
N GLY A 257 -12.60 -2.76 3.79
CA GLY A 257 -13.90 -3.44 3.86
C GLY A 257 -13.90 -4.84 3.22
N GLY A 258 -12.71 -5.40 2.91
CA GLY A 258 -12.58 -6.71 2.23
C GLY A 258 -12.62 -7.94 3.14
N GLY A 259 -12.77 -7.76 4.46
CA GLY A 259 -12.68 -8.85 5.43
C GLY A 259 -13.67 -10.01 5.21
N GLN A 260 -14.84 -9.73 4.64
CA GLN A 260 -15.81 -10.76 4.28
C GLN A 260 -15.34 -11.68 3.13
N TRP A 261 -14.49 -11.18 2.22
CA TRP A 261 -13.95 -11.91 1.07
C TRP A 261 -12.49 -12.35 1.26
N LEU A 262 -12.05 -12.43 2.51
CA LEU A 262 -10.66 -12.66 2.86
C LEU A 262 -10.04 -13.88 2.16
N GLU A 263 -10.75 -15.00 2.12
CA GLU A 263 -10.26 -16.23 1.50
C GLU A 263 -10.08 -16.07 -0.01
N ALA A 264 -11.00 -15.35 -0.65
CA ALA A 264 -10.93 -15.06 -2.09
C ALA A 264 -9.76 -14.12 -2.41
N VAL A 265 -9.54 -13.09 -1.56
CA VAL A 265 -8.39 -12.18 -1.67
C VAL A 265 -7.09 -12.92 -1.42
N ALA A 266 -7.01 -13.79 -0.40
CA ALA A 266 -5.84 -14.63 -0.14
C ALA A 266 -5.54 -15.60 -1.30
N GLY A 267 -6.56 -15.98 -2.07
CA GLY A 267 -6.42 -16.82 -3.27
C GLY A 267 -6.05 -16.06 -4.55
N CYS A 268 -5.82 -14.74 -4.52
CA CYS A 268 -5.50 -13.97 -5.72
C CYS A 268 -4.04 -14.08 -6.19
N GLY A 269 -3.18 -14.78 -5.43
CA GLY A 269 -1.77 -15.01 -5.77
C GLY A 269 -0.79 -14.01 -5.11
N ALA A 270 -1.27 -13.07 -4.30
CA ALA A 270 -0.42 -12.18 -3.52
C ALA A 270 0.27 -12.93 -2.37
N ASP A 271 1.44 -12.45 -1.94
CA ASP A 271 2.17 -13.02 -0.79
C ASP A 271 1.60 -12.53 0.54
N VAL A 272 0.99 -11.33 0.57
CA VAL A 272 0.48 -10.66 1.76
C VAL A 272 -0.92 -10.10 1.50
N VAL A 273 -1.82 -10.27 2.47
CA VAL A 273 -3.13 -9.60 2.49
C VAL A 273 -3.14 -8.54 3.59
N GLY A 274 -3.36 -7.29 3.19
CA GLY A 274 -3.58 -6.18 4.10
C GLY A 274 -5.04 -6.13 4.57
N LEU A 275 -5.22 -5.94 5.86
CA LEU A 275 -6.52 -5.89 6.53
C LEU A 275 -6.81 -4.48 7.04
N ASP A 276 -8.04 -4.05 6.97
CA ASP A 276 -8.49 -2.88 7.72
C ASP A 276 -8.88 -3.23 9.16
N TRP A 277 -9.14 -2.21 9.96
CA TRP A 277 -9.40 -2.35 11.40
C TRP A 277 -10.75 -3.02 11.73
N THR A 278 -11.63 -3.25 10.76
CA THR A 278 -12.92 -3.90 10.97
C THR A 278 -12.81 -5.42 11.00
N THR A 279 -11.67 -5.96 10.58
CA THR A 279 -11.42 -7.40 10.49
C THR A 279 -10.75 -7.91 11.77
N ASP A 280 -11.27 -8.97 12.39
CA ASP A 280 -10.57 -9.65 13.49
C ASP A 280 -9.32 -10.38 12.97
N LEU A 281 -8.14 -9.94 13.44
CA LEU A 281 -6.86 -10.43 12.96
C LEU A 281 -6.63 -11.92 13.29
N GLY A 282 -7.05 -12.37 14.47
CA GLY A 282 -6.92 -13.78 14.90
C GLY A 282 -7.82 -14.70 14.07
N GLY A 283 -9.08 -14.27 13.87
CA GLY A 283 -10.02 -14.94 12.97
C GLY A 283 -9.52 -14.95 11.53
N ALA A 284 -8.96 -13.84 11.05
CA ALA A 284 -8.37 -13.74 9.72
C ALA A 284 -7.23 -14.75 9.54
N ARG A 285 -6.30 -14.83 10.49
CA ARG A 285 -5.20 -15.81 10.47
C ARG A 285 -5.71 -17.26 10.39
N THR A 286 -6.74 -17.57 11.17
CA THR A 286 -7.37 -18.91 11.14
C THR A 286 -7.98 -19.20 9.77
N ARG A 287 -8.68 -18.24 9.17
CA ARG A 287 -9.35 -18.39 7.86
C ARG A 287 -8.36 -18.58 6.72
N VAL A 288 -7.22 -17.89 6.73
CA VAL A 288 -6.21 -18.04 5.68
C VAL A 288 -5.22 -19.18 5.92
N ASP A 289 -5.17 -19.72 7.14
CA ASP A 289 -4.30 -20.83 7.56
C ASP A 289 -2.82 -20.63 7.17
N ASP A 290 -2.30 -19.40 7.37
CA ASP A 290 -0.94 -18.98 7.00
C ASP A 290 -0.55 -19.26 5.53
N ARG A 291 -1.52 -19.39 4.61
CA ARG A 291 -1.27 -19.49 3.16
C ARG A 291 -0.67 -18.20 2.61
N VAL A 292 -1.01 -17.08 3.22
CA VAL A 292 -0.47 -15.74 2.95
C VAL A 292 -0.03 -15.11 4.26
N ALA A 293 0.87 -14.13 4.21
CA ALA A 293 1.12 -13.27 5.34
C ALA A 293 -0.02 -12.26 5.51
N LEU A 294 -0.22 -11.76 6.74
CA LEU A 294 -1.22 -10.73 7.04
C LEU A 294 -0.52 -9.42 7.41
N GLN A 295 -1.08 -8.32 6.94
CA GLN A 295 -0.61 -6.97 7.28
C GLN A 295 -1.74 -6.16 7.90
N GLY A 296 -1.44 -5.47 8.97
CA GLY A 296 -2.39 -4.57 9.64
C GLY A 296 -2.46 -4.88 11.13
N ASN A 297 -3.53 -4.47 11.84
CA ASN A 297 -4.68 -3.74 11.30
C ASN A 297 -5.26 -2.78 12.37
N ILE A 298 -4.37 -2.00 12.96
CA ILE A 298 -4.75 -1.07 14.03
C ILE A 298 -5.65 0.03 13.49
N ASP A 299 -6.71 0.39 14.22
CA ASP A 299 -7.52 1.58 13.90
C ASP A 299 -6.63 2.84 14.00
N PRO A 300 -6.48 3.61 12.91
CA PRO A 300 -5.67 4.83 12.94
C PRO A 300 -6.08 5.83 14.02
N ASN A 301 -7.34 5.82 14.44
CA ASN A 301 -7.87 6.75 15.43
C ASN A 301 -7.39 6.45 16.87
N VAL A 302 -6.83 5.26 17.13
CA VAL A 302 -6.23 4.96 18.43
C VAL A 302 -5.06 5.91 18.75
N LEU A 303 -4.41 6.43 17.71
CA LEU A 303 -3.30 7.38 17.85
C LEU A 303 -3.70 8.72 18.49
N PHE A 304 -4.99 9.02 18.57
CA PHE A 304 -5.54 10.16 19.32
C PHE A 304 -5.84 9.83 20.79
N GLY A 305 -5.77 8.55 21.18
CA GLY A 305 -6.09 8.08 22.53
C GLY A 305 -4.97 8.25 23.58
N GLY A 306 -3.83 8.81 23.17
CA GLY A 306 -2.64 8.94 24.02
C GLY A 306 -1.78 7.67 24.10
N GLU A 307 -0.59 7.81 24.65
CA GLU A 307 0.44 6.76 24.63
C GLU A 307 -0.02 5.43 25.23
N GLN A 308 -0.74 5.45 26.36
CA GLN A 308 -1.20 4.24 27.03
C GLN A 308 -2.18 3.44 26.15
N ALA A 309 -3.12 4.12 25.50
CA ALA A 309 -4.09 3.49 24.59
C ALA A 309 -3.39 2.89 23.37
N VAL A 310 -2.45 3.62 22.78
CA VAL A 310 -1.63 3.15 21.65
C VAL A 310 -0.87 1.89 22.00
N ARG A 311 -0.13 1.88 23.11
CA ARG A 311 0.64 0.71 23.55
C ARG A 311 -0.26 -0.49 23.87
N ALA A 312 -1.41 -0.27 24.49
CA ALA A 312 -2.38 -1.34 24.78
C ALA A 312 -2.94 -1.95 23.48
N GLU A 313 -3.27 -1.13 22.49
CA GLU A 313 -3.79 -1.60 21.22
C GLU A 313 -2.75 -2.36 20.38
N VAL A 314 -1.48 -1.93 20.41
CA VAL A 314 -0.37 -2.67 19.79
C VAL A 314 -0.27 -4.07 20.38
N ARG A 315 -0.25 -4.18 21.72
CA ARG A 315 -0.19 -5.49 22.40
C ARG A 315 -1.39 -6.36 22.03
N ARG A 316 -2.60 -5.79 22.09
CA ARG A 316 -3.84 -6.50 21.73
C ARG A 316 -3.76 -7.05 20.31
N THR A 317 -3.28 -6.26 19.36
CA THR A 317 -3.16 -6.68 17.95
C THR A 317 -2.13 -7.80 17.81
N LEU A 318 -0.97 -7.69 18.45
CA LEU A 318 0.07 -8.73 18.43
C LEU A 318 -0.40 -10.02 19.11
N ASP A 319 -1.11 -9.93 20.24
CA ASP A 319 -1.69 -11.09 20.94
C ASP A 319 -2.78 -11.78 20.12
N ARG A 320 -3.58 -11.01 19.36
CA ARG A 320 -4.58 -11.54 18.43
C ARG A 320 -3.97 -12.32 17.28
N PHE A 321 -2.85 -11.86 16.73
CA PHE A 321 -2.10 -12.64 15.75
C PHE A 321 -1.52 -13.91 16.39
N GLY A 322 -1.02 -13.80 17.61
CA GLY A 322 -0.41 -14.90 18.38
C GLY A 322 1.01 -15.23 17.93
N GLN A 323 1.48 -16.42 18.30
CA GLN A 323 2.84 -16.87 18.00
C GLN A 323 3.06 -16.98 16.47
N PRO A 324 4.14 -16.36 15.92
CA PRO A 324 4.44 -16.48 14.49
C PRO A 324 4.75 -17.91 14.07
N ARG A 325 5.48 -18.67 14.91
CA ARG A 325 5.77 -20.07 14.67
C ARG A 325 4.63 -20.95 15.18
N ARG A 326 4.12 -21.84 14.34
CA ARG A 326 3.14 -22.85 14.71
C ARG A 326 3.80 -24.11 15.30
N ALA A 327 3.02 -24.91 15.99
CA ALA A 327 3.47 -26.19 16.53
C ALA A 327 3.95 -27.18 15.45
N ASP A 328 3.43 -27.08 14.22
CA ASP A 328 3.84 -27.87 13.07
C ASP A 328 5.11 -27.33 12.35
N GLY A 329 5.73 -26.29 12.89
CA GLY A 329 6.95 -25.66 12.37
C GLY A 329 6.74 -24.63 11.27
N ARG A 330 5.51 -24.46 10.75
CA ARG A 330 5.18 -23.39 9.79
C ARG A 330 5.30 -22.02 10.46
N HIS A 331 5.63 -21.00 9.67
CA HIS A 331 5.62 -19.62 10.12
C HIS A 331 4.45 -18.85 9.47
N GLY A 332 3.66 -18.18 10.33
CA GLY A 332 2.75 -17.13 9.90
C GLY A 332 3.51 -15.81 9.75
N GLY A 333 3.32 -15.12 8.63
CA GLY A 333 3.88 -13.78 8.45
C GLY A 333 2.94 -12.72 9.00
N HIS A 334 3.45 -11.83 9.86
CA HIS A 334 2.71 -10.64 10.30
C HIS A 334 3.56 -9.39 10.10
N VAL A 335 2.97 -8.39 9.42
CA VAL A 335 3.50 -7.04 9.30
C VAL A 335 2.54 -6.12 10.04
N LEU A 336 2.98 -5.51 11.14
CA LEU A 336 2.14 -4.56 11.86
C LEU A 336 1.99 -3.28 11.03
N ASN A 337 0.77 -2.84 10.87
CA ASN A 337 0.41 -1.59 10.21
C ASN A 337 -0.92 -1.08 10.77
N LEU A 338 -1.30 0.12 10.38
CA LEU A 338 -2.66 0.60 10.56
C LEU A 338 -3.59 -0.05 9.52
N GLY A 339 -4.86 -0.14 9.85
CA GLY A 339 -5.90 -0.58 8.91
C GLY A 339 -6.23 0.42 7.81
N HIS A 340 -5.63 1.61 7.83
CA HIS A 340 -5.62 2.64 6.78
C HIS A 340 -4.51 3.65 7.06
N GLY A 341 -4.43 4.72 6.24
CA GLY A 341 -3.37 5.74 6.38
C GLY A 341 -3.48 6.60 7.64
N LEU A 342 -2.33 7.06 8.12
CA LEU A 342 -2.20 8.06 9.17
C LEU A 342 -3.03 9.32 8.85
N ASN A 343 -3.68 9.85 9.88
CA ASN A 343 -4.39 11.13 9.80
C ASN A 343 -3.39 12.30 9.90
N GLN A 344 -3.68 13.40 9.22
CA GLN A 344 -2.82 14.59 9.25
C GLN A 344 -2.68 15.27 10.62
N HIS A 345 -3.57 14.96 11.55
CA HIS A 345 -3.57 15.50 12.91
C HIS A 345 -3.00 14.50 13.94
N THR A 346 -2.48 13.36 13.49
CA THR A 346 -1.87 12.37 14.37
C THR A 346 -0.67 12.97 15.10
N PRO A 347 -0.59 12.87 16.44
CA PRO A 347 0.59 13.30 17.19
C PRO A 347 1.81 12.42 16.79
N PRO A 348 2.96 13.02 16.42
CA PRO A 348 4.16 12.24 16.06
C PRO A 348 4.66 11.32 17.18
N GLU A 349 4.48 11.72 18.45
CA GLU A 349 4.82 10.92 19.63
C GLU A 349 3.96 9.66 19.76
N ALA A 350 2.70 9.70 19.31
CA ALA A 350 1.84 8.51 19.27
C ALA A 350 2.36 7.46 18.28
N VAL A 351 2.90 7.91 17.15
CA VAL A 351 3.58 7.02 16.18
C VAL A 351 4.85 6.43 16.77
N ALA A 352 5.65 7.23 17.49
CA ALA A 352 6.84 6.74 18.19
C ALA A 352 6.48 5.64 19.22
N ALA A 353 5.43 5.86 20.01
CA ALA A 353 4.93 4.90 20.98
C ALA A 353 4.46 3.59 20.32
N LEU A 354 3.78 3.67 19.16
CA LEU A 354 3.35 2.50 18.39
C LEU A 354 4.55 1.67 17.93
N VAL A 355 5.53 2.31 17.28
CA VAL A 355 6.71 1.61 16.73
C VAL A 355 7.57 1.00 17.84
N ASP A 356 7.83 1.75 18.92
CA ASP A 356 8.57 1.25 20.08
C ASP A 356 7.88 0.03 20.70
N GLU A 357 6.57 0.12 20.96
CA GLU A 357 5.84 -1.00 21.57
C GLU A 357 5.77 -2.22 20.64
N ALA A 358 5.61 -2.01 19.34
CA ALA A 358 5.60 -3.08 18.36
C ALA A 358 6.89 -3.91 18.44
N HIS A 359 8.04 -3.27 18.40
CA HIS A 359 9.33 -3.94 18.47
C HIS A 359 9.57 -4.57 19.85
N ARG A 360 9.33 -3.81 20.93
CA ARG A 360 9.60 -4.25 22.29
C ARG A 360 8.74 -5.44 22.69
N TYR A 361 7.45 -5.38 22.40
CA TYR A 361 6.51 -6.40 22.82
C TYR A 361 6.62 -7.67 21.97
N SER A 362 6.75 -7.55 20.65
CA SER A 362 6.78 -8.69 19.74
C SER A 362 8.02 -9.58 19.89
N ARG A 363 9.17 -9.02 20.30
CA ARG A 363 10.38 -9.83 20.55
C ARG A 363 10.13 -10.97 21.54
N ARG A 364 9.22 -10.81 22.51
CA ARG A 364 8.84 -11.88 23.44
C ARG A 364 8.16 -13.05 22.74
N ASN A 365 7.41 -12.77 21.67
CA ASN A 365 6.69 -13.78 20.90
C ASN A 365 7.57 -14.45 19.84
N HIS A 366 8.72 -13.88 19.51
CA HIS A 366 9.66 -14.40 18.52
C HIS A 366 10.84 -15.14 19.16
N ALA A 367 11.06 -14.96 20.46
CA ALA A 367 12.15 -15.61 21.22
C ALA A 367 11.84 -17.06 21.65
N GLN A 368 10.63 -17.53 21.38
CA GLN A 368 10.16 -18.90 21.69
C GLN A 368 10.14 -19.74 20.39
#